data_5b96f53b097a9df799e7e5d5b960e24f
#
_entry.id   5b96f53b097a9df799e7e5d5b960e24f
#
_cell.length_a   1.000
_cell.length_b   1.000
_cell.length_c   1.000
_cell.angle_alpha   90.00
_cell.angle_beta   90.00
_cell.angle_gamma   90.00
#
_symmetry.space_group_name_H-M   'P 1'
#
loop_
_entity.id
_entity.type
_entity.pdbx_description
1 polymer ?
#
loop_
_entity_poly.entity_id
_entity_poly.type
_entity_poly.pdbx_seq_one_letter_code
_entity_poly.pdbx_strand_id
1 'polypeptide(L)'
;MPAPRTSRRRRVAASSDFLAPWFLGAAAENEATLERLLIAFLRDHVYWRRNFHPEDPPVIGAAEQLAPDYLAAVARMEQALRELSARLKRSVPLYSPRYVGHMASDLLLPGLLAQLVTTLYNPNNVSAEAGPVTVDLEIEVGQQLARMLGYATDSRRAPAAYGHLTSGGTVANYEALWLHRAARLYPLAAADALGAVPAFAGLFRGLDAWRLANLPWPRIAALQARIEALLARAPDAAALRARLAAARVERLGMAGFLARHGLAAPVVIAPRTAHYSWPKAMQLLGLGDAQLWPAAVDAHMRLEPDSVARLLRQAWRARQPVLAVIGVLGTTEF
;
A
#
# COMPACT_ATOMS: atom_id res chain seq x y z
N MET A 1 -42.92 -17.52 52.70
CA MET A 1 -42.13 -18.18 51.65
C MET A 1 -42.00 -17.27 50.46
N PRO A 2 -40.82 -16.80 50.09
CA PRO A 2 -40.65 -15.99 48.88
C PRO A 2 -40.36 -16.91 47.68
N ALA A 3 -40.93 -16.55 46.53
CA ALA A 3 -40.85 -17.23 45.25
C ALA A 3 -39.40 -17.24 44.65
N PRO A 4 -39.02 -18.24 43.87
CA PRO A 4 -37.68 -18.36 43.33
C PRO A 4 -37.41 -17.30 42.21
N ARG A 5 -36.31 -16.62 42.35
CA ARG A 5 -35.77 -15.68 41.30
C ARG A 5 -35.38 -16.50 40.09
N THR A 6 -36.11 -16.36 39.00
CA THR A 6 -35.69 -16.81 37.68
C THR A 6 -34.44 -16.08 37.24
N SER A 7 -33.33 -16.77 37.14
CA SER A 7 -32.10 -16.29 36.56
C SER A 7 -32.33 -15.97 35.08
N ARG A 8 -32.38 -14.69 34.73
CA ARG A 8 -32.24 -14.24 33.33
C ARG A 8 -30.87 -14.68 32.82
N ARG A 9 -30.81 -15.77 32.09
CA ARG A 9 -29.69 -16.10 31.25
C ARG A 9 -29.52 -14.91 30.29
N ARG A 10 -28.44 -14.12 30.47
CA ARG A 10 -27.99 -13.15 29.46
C ARG A 10 -27.79 -13.94 28.17
N ARG A 11 -28.56 -13.65 27.14
CA ARG A 11 -28.22 -14.01 25.79
C ARG A 11 -26.92 -13.29 25.49
N VAL A 12 -25.80 -13.99 25.53
CA VAL A 12 -24.51 -13.53 24.97
C VAL A 12 -24.76 -13.35 23.48
N ALA A 13 -24.44 -12.18 22.97
CA ALA A 13 -24.65 -11.83 21.58
C ALA A 13 -23.95 -12.85 20.67
N ALA A 14 -24.66 -13.34 19.67
CA ALA A 14 -24.25 -14.37 18.71
C ALA A 14 -23.14 -13.94 17.73
N SER A 15 -22.31 -12.94 18.07
CA SER A 15 -21.26 -12.42 17.19
C SER A 15 -19.84 -12.89 17.51
N SER A 16 -19.57 -13.43 18.73
CA SER A 16 -18.25 -13.93 19.08
C SER A 16 -17.98 -15.35 18.58
N ASP A 17 -19.01 -16.15 18.36
CA ASP A 17 -18.89 -17.55 17.93
C ASP A 17 -18.45 -17.71 16.47
N PHE A 18 -18.53 -16.64 15.67
CA PHE A 18 -18.16 -16.67 14.25
C PHE A 18 -16.67 -16.48 13.97
N LEU A 19 -15.86 -16.03 14.92
CA LEU A 19 -14.44 -15.76 14.70
C LEU A 19 -13.56 -17.00 14.92
N ALA A 20 -13.98 -17.94 15.75
CA ALA A 20 -13.18 -19.12 16.09
C ALA A 20 -12.70 -19.96 14.87
N PRO A 21 -13.49 -20.16 13.80
CA PRO A 21 -13.03 -20.91 12.63
C PRO A 21 -11.95 -20.19 11.79
N TRP A 22 -11.75 -18.90 12.02
CA TRP A 22 -10.82 -18.08 11.22
C TRP A 22 -9.38 -18.09 11.72
N PHE A 23 -9.11 -18.72 12.85
CA PHE A 23 -7.78 -18.79 13.46
C PHE A 23 -7.36 -20.24 13.68
N LEU A 24 -6.06 -20.50 13.69
CA LEU A 24 -5.55 -21.81 14.07
C LEU A 24 -5.83 -22.09 15.55
N GLY A 25 -5.77 -21.05 16.35
CA GLY A 25 -5.91 -21.11 17.80
C GLY A 25 -4.58 -21.30 18.53
N ALA A 26 -4.53 -20.83 19.79
CA ALA A 26 -3.29 -20.79 20.55
C ALA A 26 -2.69 -22.18 20.86
N ALA A 27 -3.53 -23.20 20.96
CA ALA A 27 -3.14 -24.61 21.11
C ALA A 27 -3.37 -25.43 19.82
N ALA A 28 -3.46 -24.74 18.66
CA ALA A 28 -3.74 -25.33 17.37
C ALA A 28 -5.10 -26.06 17.30
N GLU A 29 -6.13 -25.54 17.95
CA GLU A 29 -7.45 -26.16 18.07
C GLU A 29 -8.09 -26.47 16.71
N ASN A 30 -7.76 -25.70 15.67
CA ASN A 30 -8.22 -25.90 14.28
C ASN A 30 -7.21 -26.66 13.39
N GLU A 31 -6.28 -27.42 13.98
CA GLU A 31 -5.25 -28.20 13.27
C GLU A 31 -5.85 -29.09 12.17
N ALA A 32 -6.88 -29.85 12.49
CA ALA A 32 -7.53 -30.75 11.53
C ALA A 32 -8.09 -30.01 10.30
N THR A 33 -8.55 -28.79 10.46
CA THR A 33 -9.04 -27.94 9.36
C THR A 33 -7.86 -27.45 8.50
N LEU A 34 -6.79 -26.98 9.14
CA LEU A 34 -5.57 -26.56 8.44
C LEU A 34 -4.99 -27.71 7.61
N GLU A 35 -4.77 -28.87 8.22
CA GLU A 35 -4.18 -30.02 7.57
C GLU A 35 -5.01 -30.50 6.38
N ARG A 36 -6.31 -30.71 6.60
CA ARG A 36 -7.23 -31.15 5.55
C ARG A 36 -7.25 -30.24 4.34
N LEU A 37 -7.35 -28.92 4.58
CA LEU A 37 -7.39 -27.94 3.49
C LEU A 37 -6.06 -27.82 2.77
N LEU A 38 -4.94 -27.81 3.49
CA LEU A 38 -3.61 -27.76 2.90
C LEU A 38 -3.34 -28.97 1.99
N ILE A 39 -3.66 -30.18 2.46
CA ILE A 39 -3.52 -31.40 1.69
C ILE A 39 -4.44 -31.37 0.46
N ALA A 40 -5.70 -30.92 0.61
CA ALA A 40 -6.62 -30.82 -0.51
C ALA A 40 -6.09 -29.92 -1.62
N PHE A 41 -5.64 -28.71 -1.28
CA PHE A 41 -5.09 -27.76 -2.25
C PHE A 41 -3.76 -28.24 -2.88
N LEU A 42 -2.91 -28.89 -2.10
CA LEU A 42 -1.68 -29.48 -2.64
C LEU A 42 -1.98 -30.58 -3.69
N ARG A 43 -2.95 -31.44 -3.39
CA ARG A 43 -3.40 -32.51 -4.32
C ARG A 43 -4.05 -31.92 -5.57
N ASP A 44 -4.87 -30.88 -5.42
CA ASP A 44 -5.49 -30.18 -6.54
C ASP A 44 -4.43 -29.58 -7.47
N HIS A 45 -3.44 -28.87 -6.91
CA HIS A 45 -2.33 -28.32 -7.68
C HIS A 45 -1.52 -29.41 -8.42
N VAL A 46 -1.20 -30.52 -7.74
CA VAL A 46 -0.50 -31.66 -8.35
C VAL A 46 -1.34 -32.26 -9.48
N TYR A 47 -2.65 -32.42 -9.27
CA TYR A 47 -3.58 -32.90 -10.29
C TYR A 47 -3.62 -31.96 -11.51
N TRP A 48 -3.75 -30.66 -11.27
CA TRP A 48 -3.72 -29.63 -12.33
C TRP A 48 -2.43 -29.72 -13.15
N ARG A 49 -1.26 -29.80 -12.53
CA ARG A 49 0.03 -29.92 -13.25
C ARG A 49 0.13 -31.17 -14.10
N ARG A 50 -0.39 -32.30 -13.62
CA ARG A 50 -0.36 -33.58 -14.37
C ARG A 50 -1.27 -33.59 -15.60
N ASN A 51 -2.32 -32.76 -15.56
CA ASN A 51 -3.34 -32.73 -16.59
C ASN A 51 -3.28 -31.48 -17.49
N PHE A 52 -2.30 -30.60 -17.28
CA PHE A 52 -2.17 -29.39 -18.08
C PHE A 52 -1.68 -29.69 -19.50
N HIS A 53 -0.68 -30.62 -19.61
CA HIS A 53 -0.20 -31.22 -20.86
C HIS A 53 0.03 -32.70 -20.61
N PRO A 54 -1.01 -33.54 -20.59
CA PRO A 54 -0.92 -34.93 -20.20
C PRO A 54 -0.13 -35.81 -21.22
N GLU A 55 0.06 -35.32 -22.43
CA GLU A 55 0.84 -35.94 -23.49
C GLU A 55 2.35 -35.78 -23.32
N ASP A 56 2.80 -34.85 -22.50
CA ASP A 56 4.22 -34.60 -22.30
C ASP A 56 4.84 -35.72 -21.43
N PRO A 57 6.00 -36.25 -21.81
CA PRO A 57 6.69 -37.27 -21.02
C PRO A 57 7.20 -36.64 -19.70
N PRO A 58 7.30 -37.43 -18.62
CA PRO A 58 7.86 -36.94 -17.37
C PRO A 58 9.34 -36.55 -17.54
N VAL A 59 9.71 -35.36 -17.11
CA VAL A 59 11.09 -34.86 -17.14
C VAL A 59 11.99 -35.62 -16.16
N ILE A 60 11.42 -36.01 -14.99
CA ILE A 60 12.14 -36.79 -13.97
C ILE A 60 11.63 -38.23 -14.03
N GLY A 61 12.49 -39.12 -14.50
CA GLY A 61 12.17 -40.56 -14.67
C GLY A 61 12.13 -41.32 -13.34
N ALA A 62 11.39 -42.45 -13.32
CA ALA A 62 11.30 -43.27 -12.12
C ALA A 62 12.67 -43.86 -11.72
N ALA A 63 13.51 -44.27 -12.70
CA ALA A 63 14.85 -44.76 -12.43
C ALA A 63 15.76 -43.68 -11.82
N GLU A 64 15.63 -42.44 -12.26
CA GLU A 64 16.36 -41.30 -11.70
C GLU A 64 15.95 -41.02 -10.25
N GLN A 65 14.68 -41.12 -9.93
CA GLN A 65 14.17 -40.95 -8.56
C GLN A 65 14.68 -42.00 -7.57
N LEU A 66 15.13 -43.17 -8.08
CA LEU A 66 15.72 -44.24 -7.28
C LEU A 66 17.24 -44.19 -7.24
N ALA A 67 17.87 -43.28 -7.98
CA ALA A 67 19.32 -43.15 -8.01
C ALA A 67 19.88 -42.73 -6.64
N PRO A 68 21.03 -43.25 -6.18
CA PRO A 68 21.62 -42.91 -4.89
C PRO A 68 21.84 -41.42 -4.68
N ASP A 69 22.29 -40.70 -5.71
CA ASP A 69 22.55 -39.27 -5.67
C ASP A 69 21.24 -38.45 -5.51
N TYR A 70 20.16 -38.88 -6.15
CA TYR A 70 18.83 -38.28 -5.99
C TYR A 70 18.33 -38.46 -4.56
N LEU A 71 18.39 -39.68 -4.04
CA LEU A 71 17.96 -39.97 -2.67
C LEU A 71 18.80 -39.21 -1.64
N ALA A 72 20.12 -39.11 -1.86
CA ALA A 72 21.00 -38.32 -1.01
C ALA A 72 20.67 -36.80 -1.07
N ALA A 73 20.29 -36.29 -2.23
CA ALA A 73 19.86 -34.88 -2.37
C ALA A 73 18.55 -34.63 -1.64
N VAL A 74 17.57 -35.52 -1.74
CA VAL A 74 16.29 -35.43 -1.01
C VAL A 74 16.54 -35.47 0.50
N ALA A 75 17.39 -36.38 1.00
CA ALA A 75 17.72 -36.49 2.43
C ALA A 75 18.38 -35.22 2.96
N ARG A 76 19.29 -34.59 2.19
CA ARG A 76 19.88 -33.29 2.55
C ARG A 76 18.84 -32.18 2.63
N MET A 77 17.91 -32.13 1.68
CA MET A 77 16.83 -31.16 1.67
C MET A 77 15.92 -31.34 2.89
N GLU A 78 15.52 -32.56 3.22
CA GLU A 78 14.71 -32.85 4.39
C GLU A 78 15.42 -32.43 5.69
N GLN A 79 16.71 -32.74 5.83
CA GLN A 79 17.49 -32.35 6.98
C GLN A 79 17.54 -30.83 7.13
N ALA A 80 17.85 -30.11 6.06
CA ALA A 80 17.89 -28.63 6.08
C ALA A 80 16.55 -28.02 6.48
N LEU A 81 15.43 -28.56 5.99
CA LEU A 81 14.09 -28.09 6.36
C LEU A 81 13.76 -28.40 7.82
N ARG A 82 14.15 -29.55 8.36
CA ARG A 82 14.00 -29.89 9.78
C ARG A 82 14.82 -28.93 10.67
N GLU A 83 16.06 -28.64 10.28
CA GLU A 83 16.91 -27.68 10.97
C GLU A 83 16.31 -26.26 10.95
N LEU A 84 15.79 -25.82 9.80
CA LEU A 84 15.09 -24.56 9.66
C LEU A 84 13.88 -24.49 10.60
N SER A 85 13.04 -25.53 10.59
CA SER A 85 11.87 -25.63 11.48
C SER A 85 12.28 -25.55 12.95
N ALA A 86 13.35 -26.25 13.36
CA ALA A 86 13.85 -26.21 14.74
C ALA A 86 14.36 -24.81 15.13
N ARG A 87 15.00 -24.09 14.20
CA ARG A 87 15.47 -22.70 14.41
C ARG A 87 14.29 -21.73 14.51
N LEU A 88 13.25 -21.89 13.69
CA LEU A 88 12.05 -21.04 13.68
C LEU A 88 11.26 -21.15 15.00
N LYS A 89 11.32 -22.28 15.71
CA LYS A 89 10.69 -22.42 17.04
C LYS A 89 11.28 -21.50 18.11
N ARG A 90 12.41 -20.84 17.85
CA ARG A 90 12.98 -19.79 18.70
C ARG A 90 12.46 -18.40 18.39
N SER A 91 11.59 -18.27 17.39
CA SER A 91 10.94 -17.01 17.05
C SER A 91 9.90 -16.62 18.12
N VAL A 92 9.54 -15.35 18.12
CA VAL A 92 8.53 -14.82 19.05
C VAL A 92 7.17 -15.50 18.80
N PRO A 93 6.50 -16.04 19.85
CA PRO A 93 5.23 -16.75 19.71
C PRO A 93 4.05 -15.76 19.60
N LEU A 94 3.92 -15.09 18.46
CA LEU A 94 2.92 -14.04 18.22
C LEU A 94 1.46 -14.54 18.39
N TYR A 95 1.23 -15.85 18.18
CA TYR A 95 -0.08 -16.49 18.37
C TYR A 95 -0.49 -16.65 19.84
N SER A 96 0.47 -16.54 20.75
CA SER A 96 0.22 -16.82 22.17
C SER A 96 -0.57 -15.67 22.82
N PRO A 97 -1.65 -15.95 23.57
CA PRO A 97 -2.38 -14.92 24.32
C PRO A 97 -1.56 -14.32 25.47
N ARG A 98 -0.38 -14.89 25.78
CA ARG A 98 0.58 -14.33 26.76
C ARG A 98 1.57 -13.35 26.14
N TYR A 99 1.57 -13.23 24.81
CA TYR A 99 2.43 -12.29 24.13
C TYR A 99 1.81 -10.89 24.17
N VAL A 100 2.51 -9.92 24.75
CA VAL A 100 2.06 -8.53 24.94
C VAL A 100 3.05 -7.54 24.30
N GLY A 101 3.79 -7.98 23.30
CA GLY A 101 4.80 -7.18 22.62
C GLY A 101 4.21 -6.30 21.51
N HIS A 102 4.62 -6.53 20.28
CA HIS A 102 4.14 -5.81 19.12
C HIS A 102 2.63 -6.03 18.87
N MET A 103 2.02 -5.18 18.06
CA MET A 103 0.63 -5.26 17.59
C MET A 103 0.41 -6.44 16.62
N ALA A 104 1.07 -7.56 16.82
CA ALA A 104 0.90 -8.76 16.03
C ALA A 104 0.13 -9.81 16.86
N SER A 105 -0.70 -10.57 16.18
CA SER A 105 -1.53 -11.64 16.77
C SER A 105 -1.43 -12.90 15.92
N ASP A 106 -2.20 -13.91 16.26
CA ASP A 106 -2.38 -15.12 15.45
C ASP A 106 -2.82 -14.74 14.02
N LEU A 107 -2.36 -15.52 13.05
CA LEU A 107 -2.70 -15.30 11.64
C LEU A 107 -4.10 -15.82 11.34
N LEU A 108 -4.83 -15.10 10.48
CA LEU A 108 -6.08 -15.62 9.92
C LEU A 108 -5.80 -16.87 9.09
N LEU A 109 -6.47 -17.96 9.43
CA LEU A 109 -6.31 -19.26 8.77
C LEU A 109 -6.51 -19.20 7.25
N PRO A 110 -7.53 -18.51 6.70
CA PRO A 110 -7.67 -18.37 5.26
C PRO A 110 -6.51 -17.59 4.63
N GLY A 111 -5.97 -16.56 5.30
CA GLY A 111 -4.80 -15.82 4.81
C GLY A 111 -3.55 -16.69 4.76
N LEU A 112 -3.31 -17.49 5.80
CA LEU A 112 -2.21 -18.45 5.85
C LEU A 112 -2.32 -19.49 4.73
N LEU A 113 -3.50 -20.10 4.57
CA LEU A 113 -3.75 -21.09 3.51
C LEU A 113 -3.61 -20.48 2.11
N ALA A 114 -4.18 -19.29 1.89
CA ALA A 114 -4.06 -18.59 0.62
C ALA A 114 -2.59 -18.29 0.27
N GLN A 115 -1.78 -17.87 1.23
CA GLN A 115 -0.34 -17.64 1.03
C GLN A 115 0.40 -18.92 0.62
N LEU A 116 0.15 -20.03 1.31
CA LEU A 116 0.77 -21.32 1.01
C LEU A 116 0.36 -21.84 -0.39
N VAL A 117 -0.92 -21.74 -0.73
CA VAL A 117 -1.45 -22.15 -2.02
C VAL A 117 -0.91 -21.26 -3.14
N THR A 118 -0.93 -19.95 -2.98
CA THR A 118 -0.44 -19.01 -4.01
C THR A 118 1.03 -19.23 -4.31
N THR A 119 1.83 -19.61 -3.31
CA THR A 119 3.25 -19.93 -3.50
C THR A 119 3.48 -21.07 -4.50
N LEU A 120 2.54 -22.02 -4.61
CA LEU A 120 2.64 -23.12 -5.59
C LEU A 120 2.51 -22.64 -7.05
N TYR A 121 1.75 -21.56 -7.29
CA TYR A 121 1.54 -20.98 -8.61
C TYR A 121 2.55 -19.88 -8.96
N ASN A 122 3.20 -19.31 -7.94
CA ASN A 122 4.23 -18.26 -8.06
C ASN A 122 3.83 -17.10 -9.00
N PRO A 123 2.64 -16.50 -8.86
CA PRO A 123 2.20 -15.40 -9.72
C PRO A 123 3.03 -14.13 -9.49
N ASN A 124 3.12 -13.30 -10.53
CA ASN A 124 3.81 -12.01 -10.46
C ASN A 124 2.89 -10.87 -10.90
N ASN A 125 2.53 -9.99 -9.97
CA ASN A 125 1.63 -8.85 -10.21
C ASN A 125 2.30 -7.67 -10.96
N VAL A 126 3.46 -7.87 -11.59
CA VAL A 126 4.12 -6.83 -12.41
C VAL A 126 3.24 -6.39 -13.59
N SER A 127 2.43 -7.31 -14.12
CA SER A 127 1.45 -7.03 -15.18
C SER A 127 0.30 -8.04 -15.13
N ALA A 128 -0.80 -7.73 -15.80
CA ALA A 128 -1.96 -8.63 -15.91
C ALA A 128 -1.62 -9.95 -16.64
N GLU A 129 -0.66 -9.93 -17.55
CA GLU A 129 -0.22 -11.14 -18.26
C GLU A 129 0.59 -12.08 -17.34
N ALA A 130 1.37 -11.54 -16.40
CA ALA A 130 2.18 -12.32 -15.47
C ALA A 130 1.41 -12.80 -14.24
N GLY A 131 0.34 -12.11 -13.87
CA GLY A 131 -0.51 -12.44 -12.73
C GLY A 131 -1.99 -12.22 -13.02
N PRO A 132 -2.59 -12.90 -14.03
CA PRO A 132 -3.94 -12.58 -14.51
C PRO A 132 -5.04 -12.71 -13.44
N VAL A 133 -4.85 -13.59 -12.47
CA VAL A 133 -5.81 -13.79 -11.37
C VAL A 133 -5.50 -12.85 -10.20
N THR A 134 -4.23 -12.78 -9.81
CA THR A 134 -3.83 -12.04 -8.59
C THR A 134 -3.84 -10.53 -8.78
N VAL A 135 -3.64 -10.02 -9.99
CA VAL A 135 -3.83 -8.59 -10.31
C VAL A 135 -5.29 -8.18 -10.14
N ASP A 136 -6.24 -8.98 -10.66
CA ASP A 136 -7.67 -8.69 -10.52
C ASP A 136 -8.10 -8.73 -9.04
N LEU A 137 -7.64 -9.72 -8.26
CA LEU A 137 -7.89 -9.79 -6.82
C LEU A 137 -7.34 -8.58 -6.06
N GLU A 138 -6.15 -8.11 -6.42
CA GLU A 138 -5.56 -6.90 -5.84
C GLU A 138 -6.42 -5.66 -6.11
N ILE A 139 -6.89 -5.49 -7.34
CA ILE A 139 -7.80 -4.40 -7.73
C ILE A 139 -9.11 -4.47 -6.94
N GLU A 140 -9.69 -5.67 -6.80
CA GLU A 140 -10.91 -5.88 -6.00
C GLU A 140 -10.71 -5.48 -4.53
N VAL A 141 -9.61 -5.88 -3.90
CA VAL A 141 -9.28 -5.51 -2.53
C VAL A 141 -9.12 -3.99 -2.40
N GLY A 142 -8.40 -3.36 -3.33
CA GLY A 142 -8.26 -1.91 -3.40
C GLY A 142 -9.61 -1.19 -3.47
N GLN A 143 -10.54 -1.69 -4.28
CA GLN A 143 -11.89 -1.15 -4.38
C GLN A 143 -12.75 -1.40 -3.14
N GLN A 144 -12.60 -2.56 -2.47
CA GLN A 144 -13.30 -2.85 -1.21
C GLN A 144 -12.85 -1.89 -0.11
N LEU A 145 -11.56 -1.68 0.04
CA LEU A 145 -11.00 -0.72 1.00
C LEU A 145 -11.44 0.73 0.69
N ALA A 146 -11.44 1.12 -0.57
CA ALA A 146 -11.91 2.43 -0.99
C ALA A 146 -13.39 2.65 -0.62
N ARG A 147 -14.26 1.66 -0.83
CA ARG A 147 -15.67 1.72 -0.41
C ARG A 147 -15.81 1.82 1.11
N MET A 148 -15.03 1.06 1.88
CA MET A 148 -15.04 1.13 3.35
C MET A 148 -14.65 2.53 3.85
N LEU A 149 -13.77 3.23 3.15
CA LEU A 149 -13.35 4.59 3.45
C LEU A 149 -14.27 5.67 2.87
N GLY A 150 -15.34 5.29 2.17
CA GLY A 150 -16.31 6.24 1.59
C GLY A 150 -15.88 6.87 0.26
N TYR A 151 -14.87 6.34 -0.41
CA TYR A 151 -14.46 6.81 -1.74
C TYR A 151 -15.38 6.30 -2.85
N ALA A 152 -15.52 7.10 -3.91
CA ALA A 152 -16.21 6.67 -5.12
C ALA A 152 -15.38 5.62 -5.87
N THR A 153 -15.98 4.47 -6.20
CA THR A 153 -15.32 3.36 -6.90
C THR A 153 -15.92 3.06 -8.27
N ASP A 154 -16.98 3.77 -8.68
CA ASP A 154 -17.56 3.62 -10.02
C ASP A 154 -16.67 4.31 -11.06
N SER A 155 -15.97 3.52 -11.86
CA SER A 155 -15.07 4.00 -12.90
C SER A 155 -15.75 4.82 -14.00
N ARG A 156 -17.08 4.71 -14.13
CA ARG A 156 -17.88 5.52 -15.06
C ARG A 156 -18.11 6.94 -14.55
N ARG A 157 -17.84 7.18 -13.26
CA ARG A 157 -17.95 8.48 -12.61
C ARG A 157 -16.55 8.93 -12.18
N ALA A 158 -15.92 9.73 -13.01
CA ALA A 158 -14.60 10.29 -12.68
C ALA A 158 -14.73 11.43 -11.64
N PRO A 159 -13.80 11.56 -10.68
CA PRO A 159 -12.69 10.67 -10.41
C PRO A 159 -13.12 9.45 -9.58
N ALA A 160 -12.76 8.25 -10.02
CA ALA A 160 -12.89 7.03 -9.23
C ALA A 160 -11.61 6.75 -8.44
N ALA A 161 -11.77 6.20 -7.23
CA ALA A 161 -10.65 5.79 -6.42
C ALA A 161 -9.99 4.54 -7.00
N TYR A 162 -8.67 4.51 -6.91
CA TYR A 162 -7.83 3.35 -7.18
C TYR A 162 -6.97 3.07 -5.95
N GLY A 163 -6.79 1.81 -5.63
CA GLY A 163 -5.93 1.37 -4.55
C GLY A 163 -5.20 0.11 -4.96
N HIS A 164 -3.98 -0.07 -4.45
CA HIS A 164 -3.22 -1.29 -4.62
C HIS A 164 -2.49 -1.67 -3.33
N LEU A 165 -1.92 -2.86 -3.28
CA LEU A 165 -1.22 -3.37 -2.12
C LEU A 165 0.28 -3.13 -2.26
N THR A 166 0.93 -2.87 -1.12
CA THR A 166 2.38 -2.75 -1.02
C THR A 166 2.94 -3.81 -0.09
N SER A 167 4.25 -4.01 -0.10
CA SER A 167 4.94 -4.95 0.78
C SER A 167 4.94 -4.57 2.27
N GLY A 168 4.31 -3.45 2.62
CA GLY A 168 4.18 -3.00 4.00
C GLY A 168 3.93 -1.50 4.10
N GLY A 169 3.48 -1.02 5.27
CA GLY A 169 3.11 0.38 5.53
C GLY A 169 4.22 1.39 5.26
N THR A 170 5.47 1.00 5.43
CA THR A 170 6.62 1.86 5.10
C THR A 170 6.66 2.20 3.60
N VAL A 171 6.50 1.18 2.75
CA VAL A 171 6.47 1.38 1.29
C VAL A 171 5.21 2.15 0.89
N ALA A 172 4.05 1.85 1.48
CA ALA A 172 2.81 2.60 1.26
C ALA A 172 2.98 4.10 1.57
N ASN A 173 3.64 4.44 2.69
CA ASN A 173 3.93 5.83 3.04
C ASN A 173 4.88 6.51 2.05
N TYR A 174 5.93 5.80 1.58
CA TYR A 174 6.85 6.33 0.57
C TYR A 174 6.13 6.63 -0.74
N GLU A 175 5.34 5.70 -1.19
CA GLU A 175 4.59 5.82 -2.43
C GLU A 175 3.52 6.90 -2.36
N ALA A 176 2.75 6.97 -1.27
CA ALA A 176 1.79 8.03 -1.06
C ALA A 176 2.45 9.42 -1.13
N LEU A 177 3.61 9.60 -0.47
CA LEU A 177 4.31 10.89 -0.51
C LEU A 177 4.94 11.18 -1.88
N TRP A 178 5.44 10.16 -2.57
CA TRP A 178 5.95 10.27 -3.94
C TRP A 178 4.85 10.70 -4.92
N LEU A 179 3.68 10.09 -4.86
CA LEU A 179 2.53 10.46 -5.68
C LEU A 179 2.03 11.88 -5.34
N HIS A 180 1.96 12.23 -4.05
CA HIS A 180 1.62 13.57 -3.61
C HIS A 180 2.58 14.62 -4.15
N ARG A 181 3.88 14.35 -4.10
CA ARG A 181 4.91 15.23 -4.67
C ARG A 181 4.68 15.44 -6.16
N ALA A 182 4.53 14.35 -6.91
CA ALA A 182 4.32 14.39 -8.34
C ALA A 182 3.06 15.20 -8.72
N ALA A 183 1.94 14.89 -8.08
CA ALA A 183 0.66 15.54 -8.36
C ALA A 183 0.63 17.00 -7.89
N ARG A 184 1.20 17.32 -6.72
CA ARG A 184 1.24 18.69 -6.20
C ARG A 184 2.10 19.63 -7.05
N LEU A 185 3.18 19.13 -7.62
CA LEU A 185 4.10 19.90 -8.44
C LEU A 185 3.73 19.88 -9.94
N TYR A 186 2.78 19.05 -10.35
CA TYR A 186 2.30 18.97 -11.74
C TYR A 186 1.85 20.32 -12.32
N PRO A 187 1.10 21.21 -11.62
CA PRO A 187 0.70 22.49 -12.18
C PRO A 187 1.87 23.40 -12.60
N LEU A 188 2.97 23.33 -11.85
CA LEU A 188 4.20 24.08 -12.17
C LEU A 188 4.85 23.55 -13.46
N ALA A 189 5.02 22.23 -13.56
CA ALA A 189 5.55 21.60 -14.75
C ALA A 189 4.68 21.89 -15.98
N ALA A 190 3.35 21.86 -15.80
CA ALA A 190 2.41 22.14 -16.87
C ALA A 190 2.46 23.60 -17.34
N ALA A 191 2.56 24.54 -16.41
CA ALA A 191 2.71 25.95 -16.75
C ALA A 191 4.03 26.24 -17.48
N ASP A 192 5.11 25.64 -17.03
CA ASP A 192 6.44 25.77 -17.66
C ASP A 192 6.47 25.19 -19.08
N ALA A 193 5.90 24.01 -19.27
CA ALA A 193 5.89 23.33 -20.56
C ALA A 193 4.88 23.89 -21.56
N LEU A 194 3.68 24.27 -21.09
CA LEU A 194 2.53 24.55 -21.94
C LEU A 194 2.03 25.99 -21.86
N GLY A 195 2.47 26.77 -20.88
CA GLY A 195 1.95 28.12 -20.62
C GLY A 195 2.16 29.11 -21.77
N ALA A 196 3.20 28.92 -22.59
CA ALA A 196 3.45 29.71 -23.77
C ALA A 196 2.68 29.26 -25.04
N VAL A 197 2.00 28.09 -24.97
CA VAL A 197 1.23 27.57 -26.10
C VAL A 197 -0.17 28.20 -26.07
N PRO A 198 -0.64 28.87 -27.13
CA PRO A 198 -1.88 29.66 -27.11
C PRO A 198 -3.11 28.89 -26.59
N ALA A 199 -3.25 27.60 -26.97
CA ALA A 199 -4.36 26.76 -26.56
C ALA A 199 -4.40 26.48 -25.03
N PHE A 200 -3.27 26.57 -24.33
CA PHE A 200 -3.13 26.29 -22.91
C PHE A 200 -2.91 27.54 -22.06
N ALA A 201 -2.46 28.65 -22.65
CA ALA A 201 -2.07 29.87 -21.92
C ALA A 201 -3.16 30.39 -20.96
N GLY A 202 -4.43 30.25 -21.34
CA GLY A 202 -5.57 30.64 -20.53
C GLY A 202 -5.70 29.91 -19.20
N LEU A 203 -5.17 28.66 -19.13
CA LEU A 203 -5.23 27.82 -17.93
C LEU A 203 -4.37 28.35 -16.77
N PHE A 204 -3.33 29.11 -17.09
CA PHE A 204 -2.31 29.57 -16.14
C PHE A 204 -2.37 31.09 -15.89
N ARG A 205 -3.31 31.79 -16.53
CA ARG A 205 -3.40 33.25 -16.43
C ARG A 205 -3.54 33.73 -14.98
N GLY A 206 -2.64 34.62 -14.56
CA GLY A 206 -2.65 35.18 -13.22
C GLY A 206 -2.16 34.26 -12.11
N LEU A 207 -1.58 33.10 -12.46
CA LEU A 207 -1.02 32.15 -11.51
C LEU A 207 0.52 32.22 -11.56
N ASP A 208 1.13 32.69 -10.49
CA ASP A 208 2.57 32.59 -10.26
C ASP A 208 2.97 31.19 -9.73
N ALA A 209 4.27 30.94 -9.62
CA ALA A 209 4.79 29.66 -9.14
C ALA A 209 4.26 29.31 -7.73
N TRP A 210 4.15 30.31 -6.85
CA TRP A 210 3.61 30.11 -5.50
C TRP A 210 2.14 29.65 -5.53
N ARG A 211 1.32 30.31 -6.32
CA ARG A 211 -0.11 29.97 -6.46
C ARG A 211 -0.27 28.58 -7.09
N LEU A 212 0.53 28.24 -8.11
CA LEU A 212 0.50 26.93 -8.74
C LEU A 212 0.89 25.81 -7.77
N ALA A 213 1.92 26.04 -6.92
CA ALA A 213 2.36 25.07 -5.91
C ALA A 213 1.31 24.84 -4.80
N ASN A 214 0.37 25.78 -4.60
CA ASN A 214 -0.63 25.76 -3.55
C ASN A 214 -2.08 25.61 -4.05
N LEU A 215 -2.27 25.19 -5.29
CA LEU A 215 -3.61 24.92 -5.81
C LEU A 215 -4.34 23.86 -4.96
N PRO A 216 -5.64 24.06 -4.64
CA PRO A 216 -6.45 23.02 -4.04
C PRO A 216 -6.52 21.75 -4.92
N TRP A 217 -6.58 20.57 -4.30
CA TRP A 217 -6.66 19.29 -5.03
C TRP A 217 -7.72 19.23 -6.12
N PRO A 218 -8.98 19.69 -5.91
CA PRO A 218 -9.96 19.68 -6.99
C PRO A 218 -9.55 20.53 -8.19
N ARG A 219 -8.81 21.61 -7.97
CA ARG A 219 -8.29 22.45 -9.06
C ARG A 219 -7.12 21.79 -9.78
N ILE A 220 -6.25 21.07 -9.09
CA ILE A 220 -5.18 20.29 -9.73
C ILE A 220 -5.78 19.21 -10.63
N ALA A 221 -6.76 18.46 -10.14
CA ALA A 221 -7.45 17.43 -10.92
C ALA A 221 -8.18 18.01 -12.15
N ALA A 222 -8.90 19.12 -11.97
CA ALA A 222 -9.58 19.80 -13.06
C ALA A 222 -8.59 20.35 -14.12
N LEU A 223 -7.46 20.91 -13.67
CA LEU A 223 -6.40 21.38 -14.54
C LEU A 223 -5.81 20.24 -15.37
N GLN A 224 -5.49 19.11 -14.73
CA GLN A 224 -4.98 17.93 -15.40
C GLN A 224 -5.97 17.39 -16.45
N ALA A 225 -7.22 17.22 -16.08
CA ALA A 225 -8.27 16.76 -17.00
C ALA A 225 -8.42 17.71 -18.21
N ARG A 226 -8.35 19.03 -17.98
CA ARG A 226 -8.44 20.00 -19.04
C ARG A 226 -7.22 19.96 -19.98
N ILE A 227 -6.02 19.81 -19.43
CA ILE A 227 -4.78 19.64 -20.22
C ILE A 227 -4.88 18.38 -21.08
N GLU A 228 -5.27 17.25 -20.52
CA GLU A 228 -5.42 16.00 -21.28
C GLU A 228 -6.46 16.12 -22.41
N ALA A 229 -7.58 16.79 -22.15
CA ALA A 229 -8.60 17.04 -23.17
C ALA A 229 -8.10 17.93 -24.32
N LEU A 230 -7.23 18.92 -24.04
CA LEU A 230 -6.60 19.76 -25.05
C LEU A 230 -5.51 19.01 -25.81
N LEU A 231 -4.66 18.23 -25.11
CA LEU A 231 -3.64 17.39 -25.73
C LEU A 231 -4.25 16.34 -26.68
N ALA A 232 -5.40 15.77 -26.32
CA ALA A 232 -6.08 14.80 -27.18
C ALA A 232 -6.53 15.38 -28.54
N ARG A 233 -6.63 16.72 -28.66
CA ARG A 233 -7.06 17.43 -29.85
C ARG A 233 -5.90 18.18 -30.55
N ALA A 234 -4.72 18.23 -29.93
CA ALA A 234 -3.60 18.97 -30.48
C ALA A 234 -2.91 18.17 -31.60
N PRO A 235 -2.63 18.77 -32.75
CA PRO A 235 -1.94 18.10 -33.85
C PRO A 235 -0.51 17.67 -33.50
N ASP A 236 0.12 18.36 -32.56
CA ASP A 236 1.48 18.13 -32.05
C ASP A 236 1.49 17.52 -30.64
N ALA A 237 0.42 16.77 -30.27
CA ALA A 237 0.23 16.18 -28.94
C ALA A 237 1.46 15.44 -28.41
N ALA A 238 2.15 14.66 -29.25
CA ALA A 238 3.34 13.91 -28.86
C ALA A 238 4.48 14.84 -28.41
N ALA A 239 4.74 15.90 -29.15
CA ALA A 239 5.77 16.89 -28.81
C ALA A 239 5.42 17.65 -27.51
N LEU A 240 4.15 18.04 -27.34
CA LEU A 240 3.67 18.70 -26.12
C LEU A 240 3.75 17.79 -24.90
N ARG A 241 3.41 16.51 -25.03
CA ARG A 241 3.58 15.51 -23.96
C ARG A 241 5.06 15.32 -23.61
N ALA A 242 5.93 15.26 -24.57
CA ALA A 242 7.38 15.17 -24.33
C ALA A 242 7.92 16.41 -23.59
N ARG A 243 7.48 17.61 -23.96
CA ARG A 243 7.82 18.86 -23.24
C ARG A 243 7.32 18.83 -21.80
N LEU A 244 6.07 18.41 -21.59
CA LEU A 244 5.49 18.27 -20.25
C LEU A 244 6.27 17.25 -19.41
N ALA A 245 6.60 16.10 -19.97
CA ALA A 245 7.42 15.08 -19.30
C ALA A 245 8.79 15.59 -18.90
N ALA A 246 9.45 16.36 -19.79
CA ALA A 246 10.75 16.95 -19.53
C ALA A 246 10.74 18.02 -18.42
N ALA A 247 9.60 18.69 -18.19
CA ALA A 247 9.44 19.73 -17.17
C ALA A 247 9.06 19.17 -15.79
N ARG A 248 8.75 17.88 -15.67
CA ARG A 248 8.27 17.28 -14.41
C ARG A 248 9.42 17.07 -13.42
N VAL A 249 9.03 17.06 -12.14
CA VAL A 249 9.98 16.84 -11.03
C VAL A 249 10.67 15.48 -11.12
N GLU A 250 10.02 14.47 -11.69
CA GLU A 250 10.59 13.15 -11.90
C GLU A 250 11.75 13.14 -12.88
N ARG A 251 11.77 14.09 -13.81
CA ARG A 251 12.85 14.26 -14.79
C ARG A 251 13.96 15.19 -14.29
N LEU A 252 13.57 16.29 -13.64
CA LEU A 252 14.52 17.34 -13.21
C LEU A 252 15.18 17.03 -11.87
N GLY A 253 14.60 16.10 -11.08
CA GLY A 253 14.96 15.94 -9.68
C GLY A 253 14.47 17.11 -8.83
N MET A 254 14.39 16.90 -7.50
CA MET A 254 13.79 17.90 -6.61
C MET A 254 14.55 19.24 -6.59
N ALA A 255 15.87 19.17 -6.47
CA ALA A 255 16.71 20.37 -6.41
C ALA A 255 16.62 21.20 -7.71
N GLY A 256 16.76 20.56 -8.86
CA GLY A 256 16.65 21.22 -10.16
C GLY A 256 15.27 21.82 -10.40
N PHE A 257 14.22 21.09 -10.00
CA PHE A 257 12.85 21.56 -10.15
C PHE A 257 12.57 22.81 -9.29
N LEU A 258 12.97 22.79 -8.03
CA LEU A 258 12.76 23.93 -7.11
C LEU A 258 13.55 25.16 -7.58
N ALA A 259 14.81 24.97 -7.96
CA ALA A 259 15.65 26.07 -8.49
C ALA A 259 15.03 26.70 -9.74
N ARG A 260 14.52 25.89 -10.66
CA ARG A 260 13.88 26.36 -11.91
C ARG A 260 12.65 27.22 -11.64
N HIS A 261 11.88 26.91 -10.58
CA HIS A 261 10.65 27.63 -10.25
C HIS A 261 10.82 28.69 -9.15
N GLY A 262 12.04 28.89 -8.63
CA GLY A 262 12.32 29.86 -7.56
C GLY A 262 11.55 29.55 -6.28
N LEU A 263 11.35 28.28 -5.95
CA LEU A 263 10.60 27.83 -4.77
C LEU A 263 11.53 27.30 -3.69
N ALA A 264 11.19 27.62 -2.43
CA ALA A 264 11.78 26.97 -1.28
C ALA A 264 11.36 25.50 -1.21
N ALA A 265 12.17 24.68 -0.54
CA ALA A 265 11.86 23.27 -0.33
C ALA A 265 10.51 23.11 0.38
N PRO A 266 9.60 22.29 -0.16
CA PRO A 266 8.28 22.09 0.44
C PRO A 266 8.37 21.34 1.76
N VAL A 267 7.42 21.59 2.65
CA VAL A 267 7.33 20.95 3.96
C VAL A 267 6.23 19.88 3.99
N VAL A 268 6.44 18.88 4.83
CA VAL A 268 5.42 17.91 5.24
C VAL A 268 5.17 18.12 6.74
N ILE A 269 3.92 18.21 7.14
CA ILE A 269 3.52 18.35 8.54
C ILE A 269 3.01 16.99 9.03
N ALA A 270 3.57 16.48 10.12
CA ALA A 270 3.17 15.20 10.70
C ALA A 270 3.10 15.31 12.23
N PRO A 271 2.27 14.51 12.92
CA PRO A 271 2.33 14.46 14.38
C PRO A 271 3.73 14.05 14.83
N ARG A 272 4.18 14.60 15.99
CA ARG A 272 5.51 14.23 16.54
C ARG A 272 5.66 12.75 16.88
N THR A 273 4.54 12.05 17.02
CA THR A 273 4.44 10.60 17.25
C THR A 273 4.36 9.79 15.94
N ALA A 274 4.52 10.43 14.78
CA ALA A 274 4.45 9.75 13.51
C ALA A 274 5.55 8.69 13.34
N HIS A 275 5.19 7.60 12.67
CA HIS A 275 6.10 6.48 12.42
C HIS A 275 7.39 6.92 11.72
N TYR A 276 8.51 6.29 12.04
CA TYR A 276 9.86 6.58 11.52
C TYR A 276 10.00 6.45 9.98
N SER A 277 9.01 5.87 9.30
CA SER A 277 8.99 5.84 7.83
C SER A 277 8.90 7.24 7.21
N TRP A 278 8.29 8.22 7.89
CA TRP A 278 8.13 9.57 7.36
C TRP A 278 9.45 10.31 7.17
N PRO A 279 10.36 10.43 8.18
CA PRO A 279 11.68 11.00 7.93
C PRO A 279 12.47 10.25 6.86
N LYS A 280 12.38 8.93 6.80
CA LYS A 280 13.01 8.14 5.73
C LYS A 280 12.41 8.46 4.35
N ALA A 281 11.10 8.65 4.25
CA ALA A 281 10.45 9.09 3.01
C ALA A 281 10.97 10.46 2.55
N MET A 282 11.12 11.41 3.49
CA MET A 282 11.67 12.72 3.18
C MET A 282 13.10 12.64 2.61
N GLN A 283 13.94 11.79 3.19
CA GLN A 283 15.30 11.55 2.71
C GLN A 283 15.33 10.91 1.33
N LEU A 284 14.54 9.84 1.13
CA LEU A 284 14.46 9.12 -0.16
C LEU A 284 13.94 10.01 -1.31
N LEU A 285 13.02 10.93 -1.00
CA LEU A 285 12.46 11.83 -2.00
C LEU A 285 13.30 13.08 -2.25
N GLY A 286 14.47 13.20 -1.61
CA GLY A 286 15.36 14.35 -1.75
C GLY A 286 14.79 15.64 -1.15
N LEU A 287 13.89 15.53 -0.17
CA LEU A 287 13.30 16.67 0.55
C LEU A 287 14.13 17.06 1.78
N GLY A 288 14.79 16.07 2.40
CA GLY A 288 15.48 16.22 3.67
C GLY A 288 14.51 16.17 4.88
N ASP A 289 14.94 15.58 5.97
CA ASP A 289 14.14 15.41 7.18
C ASP A 289 13.86 16.73 7.93
N ALA A 290 14.69 17.76 7.74
CA ALA A 290 14.44 19.11 8.22
C ALA A 290 13.13 19.74 7.67
N GLN A 291 12.62 19.24 6.55
CA GLN A 291 11.34 19.65 5.98
C GLN A 291 10.14 18.85 6.52
N LEU A 292 10.35 17.88 7.40
CA LEU A 292 9.29 17.22 8.16
C LEU A 292 9.03 18.01 9.46
N TRP A 293 7.96 18.79 9.47
CA TRP A 293 7.64 19.64 10.60
C TRP A 293 6.74 18.91 11.60
N PRO A 294 7.20 18.74 12.85
CA PRO A 294 6.42 18.03 13.87
C PRO A 294 5.30 18.92 14.43
N ALA A 295 4.06 18.47 14.27
CA ALA A 295 2.93 19.05 14.94
C ALA A 295 2.78 18.48 16.37
N ALA A 296 2.33 19.30 17.30
CA ALA A 296 2.10 18.88 18.68
C ALA A 296 0.94 17.89 18.77
N VAL A 297 0.99 17.09 19.82
CA VAL A 297 -0.08 16.16 20.23
C VAL A 297 -0.54 16.52 21.63
N ASP A 298 -1.81 16.24 21.94
CA ASP A 298 -2.40 16.45 23.25
C ASP A 298 -1.96 15.39 24.28
N ALA A 299 -2.49 15.47 25.50
CA ALA A 299 -2.20 14.50 26.56
C ALA A 299 -2.68 13.05 26.24
N HIS A 300 -3.56 12.91 25.26
CA HIS A 300 -4.02 11.61 24.72
C HIS A 300 -3.31 11.24 23.41
N MET A 301 -2.17 11.87 23.11
CA MET A 301 -1.37 11.66 21.90
C MET A 301 -2.12 11.93 20.57
N ARG A 302 -3.23 12.65 20.60
CA ARG A 302 -3.97 13.05 19.40
C ARG A 302 -3.40 14.34 18.83
N LEU A 303 -3.33 14.39 17.49
CA LEU A 303 -2.85 15.56 16.77
C LEU A 303 -3.65 16.82 17.15
N GLU A 304 -2.95 17.88 17.58
CA GLU A 304 -3.56 19.18 17.89
C GLU A 304 -3.83 19.99 16.61
N PRO A 305 -5.10 20.28 16.26
CA PRO A 305 -5.44 21.07 15.09
C PRO A 305 -4.80 22.47 15.11
N ASP A 306 -4.72 23.11 16.29
CA ASP A 306 -4.13 24.44 16.42
C ASP A 306 -2.62 24.45 16.12
N SER A 307 -1.92 23.38 16.47
CA SER A 307 -0.52 23.19 16.10
C SER A 307 -0.35 23.09 14.59
N VAL A 308 -1.19 22.30 13.92
CA VAL A 308 -1.19 22.20 12.45
C VAL A 308 -1.49 23.59 11.83
N ALA A 309 -2.49 24.29 12.34
CA ALA A 309 -2.85 25.63 11.85
C ALA A 309 -1.70 26.65 12.01
N ARG A 310 -0.94 26.58 13.12
CA ARG A 310 0.26 27.42 13.32
C ARG A 310 1.33 27.10 12.28
N LEU A 311 1.64 25.82 12.06
CA LEU A 311 2.64 25.37 11.08
C LEU A 311 2.25 25.74 9.65
N LEU A 312 0.98 25.62 9.28
CA LEU A 312 0.46 26.08 7.99
C LEU A 312 0.65 27.59 7.79
N ARG A 313 0.35 28.40 8.82
CA ARG A 313 0.60 29.84 8.78
C ARG A 313 2.09 30.18 8.68
N GLN A 314 2.94 29.43 9.37
CA GLN A 314 4.40 29.56 9.28
C GLN A 314 4.88 29.29 7.86
N ALA A 315 4.48 28.15 7.26
CA ALA A 315 4.81 27.81 5.88
C ALA A 315 4.34 28.87 4.89
N TRP A 316 3.12 29.37 5.07
CA TRP A 316 2.58 30.45 4.24
C TRP A 316 3.41 31.73 4.31
N ARG A 317 3.79 32.19 5.52
CA ARG A 317 4.62 33.39 5.71
C ARG A 317 6.02 33.22 5.14
N ALA A 318 6.60 32.03 5.27
CA ALA A 318 7.91 31.69 4.72
C ALA A 318 7.88 31.39 3.21
N ARG A 319 6.71 31.44 2.56
CA ARG A 319 6.50 31.01 1.17
C ARG A 319 7.07 29.61 0.88
N GLN A 320 6.95 28.70 1.83
CA GLN A 320 7.27 27.29 1.68
C GLN A 320 6.01 26.50 1.30
N PRO A 321 5.98 25.82 0.16
CA PRO A 321 4.84 24.98 -0.22
C PRO A 321 4.61 23.87 0.81
N VAL A 322 3.34 23.58 1.15
CA VAL A 322 2.99 22.43 1.97
C VAL A 322 2.66 21.26 1.05
N LEU A 323 3.47 20.23 1.09
CA LEU A 323 3.30 19.04 0.26
C LEU A 323 2.15 18.18 0.79
N ALA A 324 2.18 17.90 2.09
CA ALA A 324 1.16 17.08 2.74
C ALA A 324 1.02 17.44 4.23
N VAL A 325 -0.14 17.13 4.78
CA VAL A 325 -0.40 17.04 6.23
C VAL A 325 -0.77 15.59 6.52
N ILE A 326 -0.04 14.95 7.42
CA ILE A 326 -0.21 13.54 7.77
C ILE A 326 -1.17 13.43 8.96
N GLY A 327 -2.28 12.74 8.76
CA GLY A 327 -3.18 12.30 9.82
C GLY A 327 -2.99 10.81 10.09
N VAL A 328 -2.85 10.44 11.36
CA VAL A 328 -2.76 9.05 11.79
C VAL A 328 -4.08 8.65 12.42
N LEU A 329 -4.75 7.66 11.84
CA LEU A 329 -5.99 7.09 12.34
C LEU A 329 -5.68 5.81 13.12
N GLY A 330 -5.72 5.95 14.45
CA GLY A 330 -5.30 4.88 15.35
C GLY A 330 -3.79 4.72 15.40
N THR A 331 -3.29 4.34 16.56
CA THR A 331 -1.89 4.03 16.77
C THR A 331 -1.78 2.69 17.50
N THR A 332 -0.57 2.16 17.54
CA THR A 332 -0.28 0.91 18.25
C THR A 332 0.26 1.16 19.66
N GLU A 333 0.49 2.41 19.99
CA GLU A 333 1.17 2.80 21.25
C GLU A 333 0.24 3.55 22.21
N PHE A 334 -0.94 4.02 21.76
CA PHE A 334 -1.82 4.88 22.57
C PHE A 334 -3.29 4.51 22.38
#